data_8e37332f477f5a57e04b2d7d6575ec26
#
_entry.id   8e37332f477f5a57e04b2d7d6575ec26
#
_cell.length_a   1.000
_cell.length_b   1.000
_cell.length_c   1.000
_cell.angle_alpha   90.00
_cell.angle_beta   90.00
_cell.angle_gamma   90.00
#
_symmetry.space_group_name_H-M   'P 1'
#
loop_
_entity.id
_entity.type
_entity.pdbx_description
1 polymer ?
#
loop_
_entity_poly.entity_id
_entity_poly.type
_entity_poly.pdbx_seq_one_letter_code
_entity_poly.pdbx_strand_id
1 'polypeptide(L)'
;MKNLKDIIVERLHINKDTNSYNYHPKTRDELQKLVDKLIKERGNDADLNDIDTSEITDMSELFVKSSFNGDISKWNVSNVKDMNYMFYDSKFTGENGDISNWDVSNVENMRGMFAKSRFNGNISGWDVSKVKNMSYMFNDSKFTGDISNWNVSNVKKISYIFDKSTLEKNPPKWYKYYETN
;
A
#
# COMPACT_ATOMS: atom_id res chain seq x y z
N MET A 1 21.00 -6.13 -42.59
CA MET A 1 21.66 -5.19 -41.68
C MET A 1 20.78 -5.05 -40.44
N LYS A 2 21.34 -5.31 -39.24
CA LYS A 2 20.61 -5.05 -37.99
C LYS A 2 20.42 -3.54 -37.85
N ASN A 3 19.24 -3.11 -37.41
CA ASN A 3 19.01 -1.69 -37.19
C ASN A 3 19.72 -1.21 -35.91
N LEU A 4 19.86 0.10 -35.74
CA LEU A 4 20.61 0.72 -34.62
C LEU A 4 20.03 0.32 -33.26
N LYS A 5 18.68 0.15 -33.17
CA LYS A 5 17.99 -0.30 -31.97
C LYS A 5 18.40 -1.73 -31.57
N ASP A 6 18.48 -2.65 -32.53
CA ASP A 6 18.86 -4.05 -32.27
C ASP A 6 20.31 -4.15 -31.79
N ILE A 7 21.20 -3.30 -32.35
CA ILE A 7 22.62 -3.22 -31.95
C ILE A 7 22.76 -2.67 -30.55
N ILE A 8 21.96 -1.67 -30.15
CA ILE A 8 21.98 -1.07 -28.82
C ILE A 8 21.48 -2.10 -27.78
N VAL A 9 20.42 -2.83 -28.08
CA VAL A 9 19.85 -3.90 -27.21
C VAL A 9 20.88 -5.01 -26.99
N GLU A 10 21.56 -5.47 -28.05
CA GLU A 10 22.60 -6.50 -27.92
C GLU A 10 23.84 -6.03 -27.13
N ARG A 11 24.32 -4.79 -27.35
CA ARG A 11 25.49 -4.26 -26.66
C ARG A 11 25.27 -3.95 -25.18
N LEU A 12 24.02 -3.61 -24.79
CA LEU A 12 23.69 -3.29 -23.41
C LEU A 12 23.20 -4.50 -22.63
N HIS A 13 23.14 -5.73 -23.22
CA HIS A 13 22.59 -6.92 -22.58
C HIS A 13 21.19 -6.68 -22.00
N ILE A 14 20.38 -5.84 -22.67
CA ILE A 14 19.02 -5.59 -22.26
C ILE A 14 18.19 -6.83 -22.59
N ASN A 15 17.94 -7.66 -21.61
CA ASN A 15 17.02 -8.78 -21.72
C ASN A 15 15.62 -8.26 -22.06
N LYS A 16 15.05 -8.70 -23.17
CA LYS A 16 13.70 -8.35 -23.63
C LYS A 16 12.57 -8.91 -22.75
N ASP A 17 12.90 -9.73 -21.75
CA ASP A 17 11.95 -10.57 -21.02
C ASP A 17 12.01 -10.41 -19.49
N THR A 18 12.31 -9.22 -18.98
CA THR A 18 12.14 -9.02 -17.54
C THR A 18 11.52 -7.67 -17.27
N ASN A 19 10.62 -7.59 -16.31
CA ASN A 19 10.28 -6.39 -15.58
C ASN A 19 11.57 -5.70 -15.13
N SER A 20 12.17 -4.88 -15.98
CA SER A 20 13.42 -4.21 -15.65
C SER A 20 13.08 -3.03 -14.75
N TYR A 21 13.11 -3.29 -13.45
CA TYR A 21 13.05 -2.21 -12.48
C TYR A 21 14.28 -1.32 -12.63
N ASN A 22 14.10 -0.02 -12.49
CA ASN A 22 15.18 0.96 -12.53
C ASN A 22 15.86 1.12 -11.17
N TYR A 23 15.14 0.74 -10.09
CA TYR A 23 15.55 0.98 -8.71
C TYR A 23 15.30 -0.27 -7.85
N HIS A 24 16.26 -0.58 -6.96
CA HIS A 24 16.23 -1.77 -6.11
C HIS A 24 16.55 -1.42 -4.64
N PRO A 25 15.69 -0.66 -3.95
CA PRO A 25 15.88 -0.37 -2.52
C PRO A 25 15.75 -1.67 -1.71
N LYS A 26 16.57 -1.81 -0.67
CA LYS A 26 16.57 -3.00 0.20
C LYS A 26 16.03 -2.74 1.58
N THR A 27 15.92 -1.48 1.95
CA THR A 27 15.45 -1.06 3.25
C THR A 27 14.34 -0.02 3.13
N ARG A 28 13.55 0.11 4.20
CA ARG A 28 12.51 1.15 4.29
C ARG A 28 13.07 2.55 4.05
N ASP A 29 14.25 2.85 4.62
CA ASP A 29 14.85 4.19 4.49
C ASP A 29 15.36 4.48 3.08
N GLU A 30 15.88 3.47 2.38
CA GLU A 30 16.25 3.59 0.97
C GLU A 30 15.01 3.82 0.10
N LEU A 31 13.95 3.05 0.34
CA LEU A 31 12.68 3.22 -0.37
C LEU A 31 12.09 4.62 -0.12
N GLN A 32 12.07 5.12 1.13
CA GLN A 32 11.55 6.45 1.45
C GLN A 32 12.30 7.56 0.70
N LYS A 33 13.64 7.55 0.77
CA LYS A 33 14.48 8.54 0.07
C LYS A 33 14.25 8.51 -1.44
N LEU A 34 14.10 7.31 -1.99
CA LEU A 34 13.83 7.13 -3.42
C LEU A 34 12.46 7.65 -3.81
N VAL A 35 11.42 7.30 -3.07
CA VAL A 35 10.04 7.77 -3.28
C VAL A 35 9.97 9.30 -3.22
N ASP A 36 10.55 9.90 -2.18
CA ASP A 36 10.58 11.37 -2.02
C ASP A 36 11.29 12.04 -3.21
N LYS A 37 12.42 11.47 -3.65
CA LYS A 37 13.15 11.96 -4.82
C LYS A 37 12.30 11.87 -6.08
N LEU A 38 11.70 10.72 -6.36
CA LEU A 38 10.94 10.49 -7.59
C LEU A 38 9.64 11.31 -7.63
N ILE A 39 8.96 11.49 -6.50
CA ILE A 39 7.80 12.39 -6.40
C ILE A 39 8.24 13.83 -6.70
N LYS A 40 9.37 14.27 -6.19
CA LYS A 40 9.90 15.61 -6.48
C LYS A 40 10.26 15.80 -7.96
N GLU A 41 10.79 14.76 -8.60
CA GLU A 41 11.23 14.80 -10.01
C GLU A 41 10.08 14.61 -11.00
N ARG A 42 9.11 13.72 -10.68
CA ARG A 42 8.07 13.26 -11.61
C ARG A 42 6.67 13.82 -11.28
N GLY A 43 6.50 14.43 -10.11
CA GLY A 43 5.21 14.92 -9.62
C GLY A 43 4.42 13.94 -8.77
N ASN A 44 3.31 14.41 -8.22
CA ASN A 44 2.49 13.65 -7.28
C ASN A 44 1.68 12.52 -7.94
N ASP A 45 1.47 12.56 -9.25
CA ASP A 45 0.74 11.55 -10.02
C ASP A 45 1.69 10.58 -10.76
N ALA A 46 2.95 10.51 -10.30
CA ALA A 46 3.99 9.70 -10.93
C ALA A 46 3.65 8.20 -10.92
N ASP A 47 4.04 7.51 -11.99
CA ASP A 47 4.18 6.06 -12.00
C ASP A 47 5.51 5.69 -11.31
N LEU A 48 5.43 4.94 -10.21
CA LEU A 48 6.55 4.45 -9.41
C LEU A 48 6.71 2.92 -9.51
N ASN A 49 6.08 2.28 -10.50
CA ASN A 49 6.15 0.83 -10.70
C ASN A 49 7.50 0.35 -11.24
N ASP A 50 8.42 1.25 -11.53
CA ASP A 50 9.81 0.94 -11.87
C ASP A 50 10.72 0.76 -10.64
N ILE A 51 10.14 0.71 -9.43
CA ILE A 51 10.83 0.37 -8.19
C ILE A 51 10.58 -1.11 -7.87
N ASP A 52 11.64 -1.89 -7.72
CA ASP A 52 11.58 -3.25 -7.16
C ASP A 52 11.43 -3.20 -5.65
N THR A 53 10.25 -3.57 -5.15
CA THR A 53 9.95 -3.59 -3.72
C THR A 53 10.01 -4.99 -3.10
N SER A 54 10.48 -5.97 -3.85
CA SER A 54 10.44 -7.39 -3.44
C SER A 54 11.26 -7.72 -2.18
N GLU A 55 12.29 -6.93 -1.87
CA GLU A 55 13.10 -7.12 -0.66
C GLU A 55 12.58 -6.31 0.55
N ILE A 56 11.55 -5.47 0.37
CA ILE A 56 11.03 -4.59 1.41
C ILE A 56 10.12 -5.37 2.38
N THR A 57 10.41 -5.27 3.66
CA THR A 57 9.62 -5.89 4.73
C THR A 57 8.87 -4.88 5.60
N ASP A 58 9.19 -3.59 5.49
CA ASP A 58 8.61 -2.48 6.22
C ASP A 58 8.29 -1.34 5.25
N MET A 59 7.01 -0.96 5.17
CA MET A 59 6.50 0.17 4.41
C MET A 59 5.80 1.20 5.33
N SER A 60 6.15 1.17 6.61
CA SER A 60 5.55 2.07 7.59
C SER A 60 5.80 3.54 7.24
N GLU A 61 4.76 4.36 7.39
CA GLU A 61 4.79 5.82 7.22
C GLU A 61 5.24 6.33 5.84
N LEU A 62 5.32 5.48 4.81
CA LEU A 62 5.95 5.80 3.52
C LEU A 62 5.30 7.00 2.81
N PHE A 63 3.99 7.20 2.95
CA PHE A 63 3.24 8.30 2.34
C PHE A 63 2.48 9.16 3.38
N VAL A 64 3.00 9.24 4.62
CA VAL A 64 2.39 10.08 5.66
C VAL A 64 2.32 11.53 5.21
N LYS A 65 1.08 12.11 5.24
CA LYS A 65 0.79 13.49 4.83
C LYS A 65 1.24 13.83 3.41
N SER A 66 1.48 12.81 2.59
CA SER A 66 1.94 12.98 1.21
C SER A 66 0.82 13.47 0.30
N SER A 67 1.19 14.30 -0.67
CA SER A 67 0.31 14.68 -1.78
C SER A 67 0.33 13.66 -2.92
N PHE A 68 1.10 12.59 -2.82
CA PHE A 68 1.17 11.54 -3.82
C PHE A 68 -0.18 10.88 -4.07
N ASN A 69 -0.55 10.76 -5.34
CA ASN A 69 -1.75 10.05 -5.81
C ASN A 69 -1.48 9.32 -7.15
N GLY A 70 -0.24 8.86 -7.34
CA GLY A 70 0.22 8.19 -8.54
C GLY A 70 0.04 6.67 -8.51
N ASP A 71 0.78 5.98 -9.37
CA ASP A 71 0.65 4.54 -9.57
C ASP A 71 1.76 3.74 -8.88
N ILE A 72 1.33 2.84 -7.99
CA ILE A 72 2.13 1.87 -7.25
C ILE A 72 1.50 0.46 -7.31
N SER A 73 0.61 0.24 -8.28
CA SER A 73 -0.21 -0.98 -8.38
C SER A 73 0.60 -2.26 -8.57
N LYS A 74 1.82 -2.16 -9.13
CA LYS A 74 2.70 -3.31 -9.39
C LYS A 74 3.75 -3.54 -8.32
N TRP A 75 3.71 -2.78 -7.22
CA TRP A 75 4.63 -3.04 -6.12
C TRP A 75 4.43 -4.44 -5.56
N ASN A 76 5.53 -5.17 -5.41
CA ASN A 76 5.52 -6.46 -4.73
C ASN A 76 5.59 -6.23 -3.22
N VAL A 77 4.45 -6.41 -2.53
CA VAL A 77 4.34 -6.24 -1.08
C VAL A 77 4.28 -7.57 -0.32
N SER A 78 4.49 -8.70 -1.01
CA SER A 78 4.33 -10.04 -0.42
C SER A 78 5.28 -10.34 0.75
N ASN A 79 6.39 -9.61 0.88
CA ASN A 79 7.33 -9.75 2.00
C ASN A 79 7.09 -8.71 3.12
N VAL A 80 6.15 -7.78 2.93
CA VAL A 80 5.89 -6.70 3.89
C VAL A 80 5.17 -7.24 5.13
N LYS A 81 5.68 -6.87 6.31
CA LYS A 81 5.11 -7.21 7.62
C LYS A 81 4.49 -6.00 8.32
N ASP A 82 5.00 -4.81 8.05
CA ASP A 82 4.55 -3.58 8.67
C ASP A 82 4.14 -2.54 7.62
N MET A 83 2.86 -2.12 7.71
CA MET A 83 2.26 -1.04 6.91
C MET A 83 1.64 0.03 7.80
N ASN A 84 2.11 0.16 9.08
CA ASN A 84 1.51 1.14 9.98
C ASN A 84 1.65 2.56 9.41
N TYR A 85 0.56 3.32 9.48
CA TYR A 85 0.47 4.69 9.01
C TYR A 85 0.91 4.95 7.56
N MET A 86 1.02 3.91 6.70
CA MET A 86 1.57 4.06 5.34
C MET A 86 0.90 5.19 4.54
N PHE A 87 -0.41 5.35 4.63
CA PHE A 87 -1.18 6.40 3.94
C PHE A 87 -1.90 7.36 4.92
N TYR A 88 -1.34 7.53 6.14
CA TYR A 88 -1.92 8.44 7.12
C TYR A 88 -1.98 9.87 6.60
N ASP A 89 -3.17 10.50 6.64
CA ASP A 89 -3.41 11.89 6.19
C ASP A 89 -2.90 12.16 4.76
N SER A 90 -2.89 11.13 3.91
CA SER A 90 -2.40 11.22 2.52
C SER A 90 -3.53 11.55 1.53
N LYS A 91 -3.13 12.02 0.34
CA LYS A 91 -4.06 12.27 -0.77
C LYS A 91 -4.25 11.06 -1.68
N PHE A 92 -3.60 9.94 -1.41
CA PHE A 92 -3.75 8.70 -2.18
C PHE A 92 -5.19 8.20 -2.15
N THR A 93 -5.83 8.11 -3.32
CA THR A 93 -7.23 7.67 -3.46
C THR A 93 -7.37 6.21 -3.87
N GLY A 94 -6.37 5.65 -4.53
CA GLY A 94 -6.42 4.33 -5.18
C GLY A 94 -6.98 4.37 -6.60
N GLU A 95 -7.36 5.52 -7.15
CA GLU A 95 -7.90 5.63 -8.51
C GLU A 95 -6.83 5.50 -9.59
N ASN A 96 -5.65 6.11 -9.37
CA ASN A 96 -4.53 6.06 -10.31
C ASN A 96 -3.62 4.84 -10.08
N GLY A 97 -3.65 4.26 -8.90
CA GLY A 97 -2.84 3.11 -8.49
C GLY A 97 -3.69 2.10 -7.74
N ASP A 98 -4.36 1.20 -8.46
CA ASP A 98 -5.21 0.17 -7.85
C ASP A 98 -4.36 -0.84 -7.08
N ILE A 99 -4.53 -0.86 -5.77
CA ILE A 99 -3.82 -1.76 -4.84
C ILE A 99 -4.63 -3.00 -4.46
N SER A 100 -5.74 -3.27 -5.15
CA SER A 100 -6.61 -4.43 -4.86
C SER A 100 -5.90 -5.77 -4.99
N ASN A 101 -4.89 -5.86 -5.86
CA ASN A 101 -4.10 -7.06 -6.11
C ASN A 101 -2.84 -7.19 -5.23
N TRP A 102 -2.62 -6.28 -4.30
CA TRP A 102 -1.49 -6.44 -3.38
C TRP A 102 -1.63 -7.69 -2.52
N ASP A 103 -0.59 -8.51 -2.50
CA ASP A 103 -0.52 -9.65 -1.58
C ASP A 103 -0.09 -9.18 -0.18
N VAL A 104 -1.09 -8.89 0.65
CA VAL A 104 -0.88 -8.44 2.05
C VAL A 104 -0.89 -9.59 3.06
N SER A 105 -0.88 -10.84 2.59
CA SER A 105 -1.05 -12.05 3.43
C SER A 105 0.04 -12.25 4.49
N ASN A 106 1.15 -11.52 4.41
CA ASN A 106 2.22 -11.54 5.41
C ASN A 106 2.23 -10.31 6.35
N VAL A 107 1.31 -9.35 6.15
CA VAL A 107 1.25 -8.14 6.97
C VAL A 107 0.71 -8.47 8.37
N GLU A 108 1.44 -8.02 9.39
CA GLU A 108 1.08 -8.19 10.80
C GLU A 108 0.56 -6.91 11.45
N ASN A 109 0.94 -5.74 10.91
CA ASN A 109 0.62 -4.44 11.46
C ASN A 109 0.07 -3.49 10.39
N MET A 110 -1.21 -3.11 10.53
CA MET A 110 -1.91 -2.14 9.68
C MET A 110 -2.45 -0.94 10.50
N ARG A 111 -1.81 -0.65 11.67
CA ARG A 111 -2.25 0.47 12.52
C ARG A 111 -2.29 1.77 11.73
N GLY A 112 -3.44 2.45 11.75
CA GLY A 112 -3.61 3.77 11.14
C GLY A 112 -3.33 3.86 9.64
N MET A 113 -3.26 2.72 8.92
CA MET A 113 -2.82 2.69 7.52
C MET A 113 -3.55 3.70 6.64
N PHE A 114 -4.86 3.83 6.80
CA PHE A 114 -5.70 4.76 6.05
C PHE A 114 -6.38 5.83 6.93
N ALA A 115 -5.84 6.07 8.15
CA ALA A 115 -6.39 7.09 9.02
C ALA A 115 -6.25 8.48 8.39
N LYS A 116 -7.33 9.29 8.44
CA LYS A 116 -7.43 10.62 7.83
C LYS A 116 -7.16 10.67 6.32
N SER A 117 -7.07 9.51 5.65
CA SER A 117 -6.78 9.46 4.22
C SER A 117 -8.02 9.63 3.34
N ARG A 118 -7.78 9.88 2.05
CA ARG A 118 -8.81 9.93 1.03
C ARG A 118 -9.01 8.60 0.31
N PHE A 119 -8.27 7.56 0.71
CA PHE A 119 -8.34 6.26 0.09
C PHE A 119 -9.76 5.70 0.11
N ASN A 120 -10.22 5.26 -1.08
CA ASN A 120 -11.51 4.57 -1.24
C ASN A 120 -11.44 3.48 -2.32
N GLY A 121 -10.25 2.91 -2.55
CA GLY A 121 -10.04 1.81 -3.48
C GLY A 121 -10.60 0.49 -2.96
N ASN A 122 -10.68 -0.51 -3.84
CA ASN A 122 -11.14 -1.84 -3.48
C ASN A 122 -10.05 -2.64 -2.75
N ILE A 123 -10.34 -3.07 -1.53
CA ILE A 123 -9.47 -3.93 -0.71
C ILE A 123 -10.25 -5.13 -0.13
N SER A 124 -11.43 -5.43 -0.69
CA SER A 124 -12.29 -6.53 -0.21
C SER A 124 -11.63 -7.91 -0.31
N GLY A 125 -10.72 -8.08 -1.27
CA GLY A 125 -9.98 -9.32 -1.51
C GLY A 125 -8.70 -9.50 -0.69
N TRP A 126 -8.34 -8.54 0.16
CA TRP A 126 -7.11 -8.65 0.94
C TRP A 126 -7.20 -9.78 1.98
N ASP A 127 -6.17 -10.63 2.02
CA ASP A 127 -6.00 -11.60 3.10
C ASP A 127 -5.33 -10.93 4.31
N VAL A 128 -6.16 -10.56 5.29
CA VAL A 128 -5.73 -9.91 6.54
C VAL A 128 -5.59 -10.90 7.70
N SER A 129 -5.60 -12.20 7.42
CA SER A 129 -5.64 -13.25 8.45
C SER A 129 -4.44 -13.28 9.39
N LYS A 130 -3.30 -12.69 9.01
CA LYS A 130 -2.12 -12.57 9.88
C LYS A 130 -2.03 -11.25 10.63
N VAL A 131 -2.94 -10.30 10.36
CA VAL A 131 -2.88 -8.98 11.00
C VAL A 131 -3.21 -9.08 12.48
N LYS A 132 -2.37 -8.48 13.31
CA LYS A 132 -2.48 -8.43 14.78
C LYS A 132 -2.94 -7.07 15.29
N ASN A 133 -2.68 -6.00 14.53
CA ASN A 133 -2.98 -4.63 14.94
C ASN A 133 -3.63 -3.85 13.79
N MET A 134 -4.90 -3.48 13.98
CA MET A 134 -5.69 -2.63 13.09
C MET A 134 -6.17 -1.34 13.80
N SER A 135 -5.58 -1.00 14.97
CA SER A 135 -6.02 0.21 15.68
C SER A 135 -5.92 1.43 14.78
N TYR A 136 -6.95 2.27 14.78
CA TYR A 136 -7.03 3.50 13.98
C TYR A 136 -7.01 3.31 12.45
N MET A 137 -7.11 2.08 11.91
CA MET A 137 -6.87 1.84 10.47
C MET A 137 -7.68 2.73 9.54
N PHE A 138 -8.94 3.00 9.86
CA PHE A 138 -9.84 3.89 9.11
C PHE A 138 -10.33 5.09 9.93
N ASN A 139 -9.62 5.44 11.02
CA ASN A 139 -10.01 6.58 11.86
C ASN A 139 -10.07 7.87 11.03
N ASP A 140 -11.19 8.62 11.14
CA ASP A 140 -11.41 9.88 10.41
C ASP A 140 -11.24 9.76 8.87
N SER A 141 -11.50 8.56 8.31
CA SER A 141 -11.35 8.29 6.87
C SER A 141 -12.68 8.38 6.11
N LYS A 142 -12.60 8.53 4.79
CA LYS A 142 -13.75 8.54 3.87
C LYS A 142 -14.01 7.18 3.23
N PHE A 143 -13.32 6.14 3.65
CA PHE A 143 -13.47 4.80 3.11
C PHE A 143 -14.89 4.26 3.26
N THR A 144 -15.45 3.73 2.17
CA THR A 144 -16.81 3.16 2.09
C THR A 144 -16.83 1.75 1.53
N GLY A 145 -15.64 1.17 1.24
CA GLY A 145 -15.53 -0.14 0.62
C GLY A 145 -16.03 -1.28 1.52
N ASP A 146 -16.39 -2.39 0.90
CA ASP A 146 -16.84 -3.58 1.61
C ASP A 146 -15.65 -4.41 2.11
N ILE A 147 -15.57 -4.57 3.42
CA ILE A 147 -14.58 -5.39 4.13
C ILE A 147 -15.25 -6.44 5.02
N SER A 148 -16.49 -6.79 4.73
CA SER A 148 -17.30 -7.72 5.54
C SER A 148 -16.74 -9.13 5.59
N ASN A 149 -15.98 -9.53 4.56
CA ASN A 149 -15.40 -10.88 4.42
C ASN A 149 -14.00 -11.01 5.02
N TRP A 150 -13.46 -9.96 5.62
CA TRP A 150 -12.13 -10.04 6.23
C TRP A 150 -12.08 -11.04 7.39
N ASN A 151 -11.08 -11.91 7.38
CA ASN A 151 -10.78 -12.80 8.52
C ASN A 151 -9.93 -12.04 9.54
N VAL A 152 -10.58 -11.53 10.58
CA VAL A 152 -9.94 -10.74 11.65
C VAL A 152 -9.65 -11.56 12.92
N SER A 153 -9.68 -12.89 12.85
CA SER A 153 -9.57 -13.78 14.03
C SER A 153 -8.27 -13.62 14.82
N ASN A 154 -7.19 -13.15 14.19
CA ASN A 154 -5.89 -12.92 14.83
C ASN A 154 -5.68 -11.48 15.32
N VAL A 155 -6.64 -10.57 15.07
CA VAL A 155 -6.52 -9.16 15.46
C VAL A 155 -6.64 -9.03 16.97
N LYS A 156 -5.60 -8.49 17.60
CA LYS A 156 -5.52 -8.26 19.06
C LYS A 156 -5.70 -6.79 19.46
N LYS A 157 -5.48 -5.87 18.52
CA LYS A 157 -5.59 -4.42 18.74
C LYS A 157 -6.43 -3.81 17.63
N ILE A 158 -7.59 -3.21 18.01
CA ILE A 158 -8.58 -2.70 17.06
C ILE A 158 -9.17 -1.35 17.49
N SER A 159 -8.64 -0.74 18.58
CA SER A 159 -9.19 0.49 19.14
C SER A 159 -9.31 1.60 18.10
N TYR A 160 -10.47 2.28 18.09
CA TYR A 160 -10.76 3.43 17.24
C TYR A 160 -10.64 3.16 15.72
N ILE A 161 -10.80 1.89 15.30
CA ILE A 161 -10.62 1.52 13.88
C ILE A 161 -11.52 2.32 12.94
N PHE A 162 -12.77 2.60 13.34
CA PHE A 162 -13.78 3.33 12.55
C PHE A 162 -14.18 4.68 13.15
N ASP A 163 -13.55 5.12 14.24
CA ASP A 163 -13.89 6.37 14.91
C ASP A 163 -13.85 7.55 13.93
N LYS A 164 -14.93 8.37 13.90
CA LYS A 164 -15.12 9.50 12.96
C LYS A 164 -15.08 9.15 11.48
N SER A 165 -15.16 7.86 11.12
CA SER A 165 -15.16 7.42 9.72
C SER A 165 -16.57 7.23 9.16
N THR A 166 -16.64 7.00 7.84
CA THR A 166 -17.92 6.65 7.18
C THR A 166 -18.49 5.33 7.69
N LEU A 167 -17.62 4.37 8.09
CA LEU A 167 -18.03 3.06 8.59
C LEU A 167 -18.44 3.05 10.06
N GLU A 168 -18.26 4.14 10.83
CA GLU A 168 -18.62 4.21 12.24
C GLU A 168 -20.11 3.91 12.49
N LYS A 169 -21.00 4.42 11.63
CA LYS A 169 -22.44 4.23 11.77
C LYS A 169 -22.95 2.87 11.28
N ASN A 170 -22.21 2.24 10.40
CA ASN A 170 -22.57 0.95 9.81
C ASN A 170 -21.32 0.07 9.61
N PRO A 171 -20.69 -0.37 10.71
CA PRO A 171 -19.48 -1.18 10.64
C PRO A 171 -19.76 -2.59 10.12
N PRO A 172 -18.73 -3.29 9.60
CA PRO A 172 -18.84 -4.69 9.21
C PRO A 172 -19.27 -5.56 10.41
N LYS A 173 -19.98 -6.65 10.12
CA LYS A 173 -20.55 -7.53 11.18
C LYS A 173 -19.51 -8.07 12.15
N TRP A 174 -18.28 -8.33 11.69
CA TRP A 174 -17.20 -8.83 12.52
C TRP A 174 -16.76 -7.83 13.60
N TYR A 175 -16.97 -6.52 13.40
CA TYR A 175 -16.60 -5.49 14.38
C TYR A 175 -17.43 -5.57 15.66
N LYS A 176 -18.70 -5.99 15.58
CA LYS A 176 -19.59 -6.13 16.76
C LYS A 176 -19.03 -7.07 17.82
N TYR A 177 -18.22 -8.05 17.42
CA TYR A 177 -17.55 -8.94 18.36
C TYR A 177 -16.58 -8.19 19.28
N TYR A 178 -15.95 -7.14 18.82
CA TYR A 178 -14.98 -6.35 19.58
C TYR A 178 -15.62 -5.21 20.40
N GLU A 179 -16.86 -4.82 20.13
CA GLU A 179 -17.60 -3.82 20.94
C GLU A 179 -18.13 -4.43 22.24
N THR A 180 -18.29 -5.76 22.29
CA THR A 180 -18.96 -6.45 23.41
C THR A 180 -17.97 -7.16 24.34
N ASN A 181 -16.68 -7.20 24.01
CA ASN A 181 -15.60 -7.81 24.79
C ASN A 181 -14.47 -6.81 25.06
#